data_919992c2296edd0c6b245efb4eb57fc2
#
_entry.id   919992c2296edd0c6b245efb4eb57fc2
#
_cell.length_a   1.000
_cell.length_b   1.000
_cell.length_c   1.000
_cell.angle_alpha   90.00
_cell.angle_beta   90.00
_cell.angle_gamma   90.00
#
_symmetry.space_group_name_H-M   'P 1'
#
loop_
_entity.id
_entity.type
_entity.pdbx_description
1 polymer ?
#
loop_
_entity_poly.entity_id
_entity_poly.type
_entity_poly.pdbx_seq_one_letter_code
_entity_poly.pdbx_strand_id
1 'polypeptide(L)'
;MNKRLKEILKEYEKKQQNEKKRQELLQQLKGKPTVTKDGKEIKLYANIGEVKDLGAVLQNDAAGIGLFRSEFLYLQSDHFPTEEEQFQAYKTVAEVMAGKKVIIRTLDIGADKKIDYFGLDREDNPALGYRAVRICLNRPEIFKTQLRALLRASMFGNISIMVPMIASVWEVKKVKEIMEEVKTELSTEGLPYKEVEFGVMIETPAAVMIADDLAKEVDFFSIGTNDLTQYTLAIDRQNAKLDRFYDSHHPAVLKMIQMVIDSAHEEGIWAGICGELGADLTLTETFVKMGIDELSVSPAMVLPVRNKIINA
;
A
#
# COMPACT_ATOMS: atom_id res chain seq x y z
N MET A 1 -16.26 -45.47 17.38
CA MET A 1 -16.09 -44.22 16.59
C MET A 1 -17.02 -44.26 15.37
N ASN A 2 -17.92 -43.30 15.22
CA ASN A 2 -18.98 -43.26 14.20
C ASN A 2 -18.35 -43.23 12.79
N LYS A 3 -18.89 -44.02 11.82
CA LYS A 3 -18.44 -44.12 10.43
C LYS A 3 -18.28 -42.73 9.80
N ARG A 4 -19.22 -41.84 10.04
CA ARG A 4 -19.21 -40.42 9.58
C ARG A 4 -18.03 -39.62 10.14
N LEU A 5 -17.62 -39.87 11.39
CA LEU A 5 -16.46 -39.23 12.01
C LEU A 5 -15.13 -39.66 11.35
N LYS A 6 -15.03 -40.92 10.97
CA LYS A 6 -13.87 -41.47 10.25
C LYS A 6 -13.75 -40.90 8.84
N GLU A 7 -14.87 -40.67 8.17
CA GLU A 7 -14.90 -40.06 6.82
C GLU A 7 -14.47 -38.59 6.89
N ILE A 8 -14.99 -37.85 7.85
CA ILE A 8 -14.61 -36.44 8.09
C ILE A 8 -13.10 -36.33 8.43
N LEU A 9 -12.58 -37.21 9.29
CA LEU A 9 -11.15 -37.21 9.63
C LEU A 9 -10.29 -37.48 8.42
N LYS A 10 -10.64 -38.47 7.58
CA LYS A 10 -9.92 -38.75 6.33
C LYS A 10 -9.94 -37.58 5.34
N GLU A 11 -11.06 -36.88 5.24
CA GLU A 11 -11.13 -35.66 4.41
C GLU A 11 -10.22 -34.55 4.95
N TYR A 12 -10.20 -34.35 6.27
CA TYR A 12 -9.33 -33.39 6.91
C TYR A 12 -7.85 -33.72 6.72
N GLU A 13 -7.45 -34.97 6.94
CA GLU A 13 -6.09 -35.45 6.72
C GLU A 13 -5.65 -35.24 5.26
N LYS A 14 -6.53 -35.53 4.29
CA LYS A 14 -6.27 -35.33 2.87
C LYS A 14 -6.12 -33.84 2.53
N LYS A 15 -6.99 -32.98 3.10
CA LYS A 15 -6.87 -31.52 2.95
C LYS A 15 -5.55 -31.01 3.54
N GLN A 16 -5.19 -31.45 4.72
CA GLN A 16 -3.94 -31.07 5.37
C GLN A 16 -2.70 -31.50 4.58
N GLN A 17 -2.70 -32.74 4.05
CA GLN A 17 -1.60 -33.22 3.19
C GLN A 17 -1.48 -32.44 1.89
N ASN A 18 -2.63 -32.09 1.26
CA ASN A 18 -2.64 -31.30 0.04
C ASN A 18 -2.12 -29.88 0.31
N GLU A 19 -2.54 -29.27 1.42
CA GLU A 19 -2.06 -27.94 1.81
C GLU A 19 -0.56 -27.95 2.10
N LYS A 20 -0.06 -28.96 2.81
CA LYS A 20 1.38 -29.11 3.06
C LYS A 20 2.19 -29.23 1.75
N LYS A 21 1.73 -30.06 0.82
CA LYS A 21 2.36 -30.18 -0.51
C LYS A 21 2.34 -28.86 -1.28
N ARG A 22 1.22 -28.14 -1.23
CA ARG A 22 1.08 -26.81 -1.83
C ARG A 22 2.09 -25.84 -1.24
N GLN A 23 2.21 -25.79 0.09
CA GLN A 23 3.18 -24.94 0.79
C GLN A 23 4.62 -25.29 0.40
N GLU A 24 4.96 -26.58 0.31
CA GLU A 24 6.30 -27.04 -0.10
C GLU A 24 6.61 -26.61 -1.55
N LEU A 25 5.64 -26.68 -2.46
CA LEU A 25 5.79 -26.21 -3.84
C LEU A 25 5.98 -24.67 -3.90
N LEU A 26 5.24 -23.93 -3.10
CA LEU A 26 5.37 -22.46 -3.04
C LEU A 26 6.76 -22.06 -2.49
N GLN A 27 7.31 -22.79 -1.53
CA GLN A 27 8.65 -22.51 -1.02
C GLN A 27 9.75 -22.65 -2.10
N GLN A 28 9.54 -23.47 -3.12
CA GLN A 28 10.47 -23.63 -4.26
C GLN A 28 10.48 -22.41 -5.20
N LEU A 29 9.52 -21.48 -5.04
CA LEU A 29 9.47 -20.24 -5.79
C LEU A 29 10.33 -19.12 -5.22
N LYS A 30 10.87 -19.28 -4.02
CA LYS A 30 11.80 -18.32 -3.42
C LYS A 30 13.06 -18.17 -4.28
N GLY A 31 13.52 -16.93 -4.42
CA GLY A 31 14.66 -16.58 -5.28
C GLY A 31 14.38 -16.60 -6.78
N LYS A 32 13.16 -16.99 -7.20
CA LYS A 32 12.78 -16.92 -8.61
C LYS A 32 12.23 -15.55 -8.97
N PRO A 33 12.56 -15.02 -10.16
CA PRO A 33 11.96 -13.78 -10.63
C PRO A 33 10.45 -13.96 -10.86
N THR A 34 9.70 -12.89 -10.61
CA THR A 34 8.24 -12.86 -10.86
C THR A 34 8.01 -12.37 -12.29
N VAL A 35 8.08 -13.29 -13.24
CA VAL A 35 8.01 -13.02 -14.68
C VAL A 35 6.91 -13.89 -15.29
N THR A 36 6.05 -13.29 -16.09
CA THR A 36 5.00 -13.99 -16.86
C THR A 36 5.60 -14.87 -17.96
N LYS A 37 4.80 -15.73 -18.56
CA LYS A 37 5.26 -16.60 -19.66
C LYS A 37 5.71 -15.85 -20.90
N ASP A 38 5.15 -14.67 -21.13
CA ASP A 38 5.54 -13.77 -22.24
C ASP A 38 6.72 -12.85 -21.91
N GLY A 39 7.32 -13.00 -20.70
CA GLY A 39 8.54 -12.31 -20.29
C GLY A 39 8.34 -10.98 -19.58
N LYS A 40 7.12 -10.59 -19.23
CA LYS A 40 6.85 -9.36 -18.47
C LYS A 40 7.19 -9.57 -16.99
N GLU A 41 8.08 -8.75 -16.45
CA GLU A 41 8.39 -8.72 -15.03
C GLU A 41 7.32 -7.91 -14.27
N ILE A 42 6.77 -8.49 -13.20
CA ILE A 42 5.87 -7.81 -12.25
C ILE A 42 6.58 -7.68 -10.91
N LYS A 43 6.64 -6.47 -10.37
CA LYS A 43 7.18 -6.25 -9.03
C LYS A 43 6.18 -6.78 -7.99
N LEU A 44 6.63 -7.70 -7.16
CA LEU A 44 5.78 -8.31 -6.14
C LEU A 44 6.30 -7.93 -4.75
N TYR A 45 5.58 -7.01 -4.13
CA TYR A 45 5.93 -6.38 -2.86
C TYR A 45 5.01 -6.84 -1.73
N ALA A 46 5.42 -6.56 -0.50
CA ALA A 46 4.64 -6.84 0.69
C ALA A 46 4.00 -5.58 1.27
N ASN A 47 2.80 -5.75 1.86
CA ASN A 47 2.17 -4.76 2.73
C ASN A 47 2.52 -5.06 4.17
N ILE A 48 2.95 -4.05 4.92
CA ILE A 48 3.21 -4.15 6.36
C ILE A 48 2.61 -2.97 7.14
N GLY A 49 2.38 -3.18 8.42
CA GLY A 49 1.95 -2.14 9.36
C GLY A 49 3.02 -1.82 10.40
N GLU A 50 3.85 -2.79 10.75
CA GLU A 50 4.81 -2.65 11.83
C GLU A 50 6.18 -3.21 11.45
N VAL A 51 7.22 -2.71 12.13
CA VAL A 51 8.61 -3.17 11.94
C VAL A 51 8.75 -4.69 12.20
N LYS A 52 7.96 -5.24 13.13
CA LYS A 52 7.96 -6.69 13.42
C LYS A 52 7.52 -7.55 12.23
N ASP A 53 6.81 -7.00 11.26
CA ASP A 53 6.35 -7.73 10.07
C ASP A 53 7.49 -8.06 9.09
N LEU A 54 8.66 -7.41 9.23
CA LEU A 54 9.81 -7.59 8.35
C LEU A 54 10.28 -9.05 8.26
N GLY A 55 10.21 -9.78 9.36
CA GLY A 55 10.53 -11.21 9.36
C GLY A 55 9.69 -12.00 8.37
N ALA A 56 8.38 -11.74 8.32
CA ALA A 56 7.47 -12.37 7.37
C ALA A 56 7.73 -11.92 5.92
N VAL A 57 8.09 -10.65 5.71
CA VAL A 57 8.44 -10.10 4.39
C VAL A 57 9.64 -10.87 3.81
N LEU A 58 10.71 -10.99 4.58
CA LEU A 58 11.93 -11.69 4.17
C LEU A 58 11.68 -13.20 3.99
N GLN A 59 10.93 -13.81 4.92
CA GLN A 59 10.59 -15.23 4.87
C GLN A 59 9.79 -15.60 3.62
N ASN A 60 8.94 -14.70 3.11
CA ASN A 60 8.13 -14.92 1.91
C ASN A 60 8.79 -14.36 0.64
N ASP A 61 10.03 -13.89 0.72
CA ASP A 61 10.83 -13.46 -0.43
C ASP A 61 10.16 -12.33 -1.25
N ALA A 62 9.58 -11.35 -0.57
CA ALA A 62 9.06 -10.16 -1.24
C ALA A 62 10.20 -9.35 -1.88
N ALA A 63 9.97 -8.82 -3.08
CA ALA A 63 10.96 -8.01 -3.79
C ALA A 63 11.11 -6.59 -3.21
N GLY A 64 10.19 -6.18 -2.35
CA GLY A 64 10.16 -4.89 -1.67
C GLY A 64 8.97 -4.77 -0.73
N ILE A 65 8.77 -3.58 -0.20
CA ILE A 65 7.57 -3.19 0.55
C ILE A 65 6.83 -2.15 -0.29
N GLY A 66 5.63 -2.49 -0.76
CA GLY A 66 4.80 -1.60 -1.58
C GLY A 66 3.84 -0.74 -0.75
N LEU A 67 3.64 -1.11 0.52
CA LEU A 67 2.87 -0.33 1.47
C LEU A 67 3.37 -0.56 2.89
N PHE A 68 4.05 0.43 3.45
CA PHE A 68 4.21 0.56 4.89
C PHE A 68 3.17 1.55 5.42
N ARG A 69 2.27 1.06 6.26
CA ARG A 69 1.19 1.85 6.86
C ARG A 69 1.71 2.60 8.08
N SER A 70 2.18 3.82 7.87
CA SER A 70 2.80 4.62 8.95
C SER A 70 1.84 5.02 10.07
N GLU A 71 0.53 4.95 9.85
CA GLU A 71 -0.48 5.24 10.88
C GLU A 71 -0.37 4.37 12.12
N PHE A 72 0.21 3.18 12.03
CA PHE A 72 0.43 2.32 13.21
C PHE A 72 1.39 2.96 14.23
N LEU A 73 2.34 3.79 13.79
CA LEU A 73 3.20 4.53 14.70
C LEU A 73 2.39 5.50 15.58
N TYR A 74 1.36 6.10 14.99
CA TYR A 74 0.46 7.01 15.70
C TYR A 74 -0.55 6.26 16.57
N LEU A 75 -1.08 5.13 16.09
CA LEU A 75 -2.07 4.33 16.82
C LEU A 75 -1.49 3.67 18.08
N GLN A 76 -0.20 3.40 18.10
CA GLN A 76 0.50 2.75 19.22
C GLN A 76 1.10 3.75 20.21
N SER A 77 1.02 5.04 19.92
CA SER A 77 1.52 6.12 20.76
C SER A 77 0.40 6.81 21.54
N ASP A 78 0.75 7.43 22.66
CA ASP A 78 -0.12 8.32 23.45
C ASP A 78 0.13 9.81 23.14
N HIS A 79 1.03 10.10 22.23
CA HIS A 79 1.41 11.44 21.74
C HIS A 79 1.70 11.40 20.25
N PHE A 80 1.82 12.58 19.62
CA PHE A 80 2.31 12.65 18.25
C PHE A 80 3.74 12.11 18.19
N PRO A 81 3.98 11.03 17.38
CA PRO A 81 5.32 10.49 17.24
C PRO A 81 6.30 11.58 16.79
N THR A 82 7.39 11.70 17.55
CA THR A 82 8.45 12.65 17.25
C THR A 82 9.17 12.33 15.94
N GLU A 83 9.89 13.29 15.38
CA GLU A 83 10.73 13.05 14.19
C GLU A 83 11.70 11.87 14.42
N GLU A 84 12.31 11.80 15.62
CA GLU A 84 13.28 10.75 15.91
C GLU A 84 12.64 9.36 16.04
N GLU A 85 11.49 9.24 16.68
CA GLU A 85 10.74 7.97 16.77
C GLU A 85 10.36 7.46 15.38
N GLN A 86 9.83 8.33 14.53
CA GLN A 86 9.50 7.99 13.16
C GLN A 86 10.74 7.64 12.33
N PHE A 87 11.80 8.44 12.45
CA PHE A 87 13.07 8.21 11.77
C PHE A 87 13.66 6.84 12.10
N GLN A 88 13.69 6.44 13.37
CA GLN A 88 14.21 5.14 13.79
C GLN A 88 13.40 3.99 13.21
N ALA A 89 12.06 4.11 13.15
CA ALA A 89 11.21 3.10 12.53
C ALA A 89 11.49 2.96 11.03
N TYR A 90 11.51 4.08 10.30
CA TYR A 90 11.74 4.07 8.84
C TYR A 90 13.16 3.63 8.47
N LYS A 91 14.15 4.09 9.23
CA LYS A 91 15.55 3.66 9.09
C LYS A 91 15.69 2.15 9.26
N THR A 92 15.11 1.59 10.33
CA THR A 92 15.16 0.14 10.58
C THR A 92 14.59 -0.66 9.41
N VAL A 93 13.45 -0.23 8.87
CA VAL A 93 12.84 -0.89 7.70
C VAL A 93 13.75 -0.78 6.49
N ALA A 94 14.30 0.38 6.21
CA ALA A 94 15.19 0.62 5.08
C ALA A 94 16.46 -0.25 5.15
N GLU A 95 17.09 -0.31 6.32
CA GLU A 95 18.30 -1.12 6.55
C GLU A 95 18.03 -2.62 6.40
N VAL A 96 16.95 -3.13 7.01
CA VAL A 96 16.58 -4.56 6.93
C VAL A 96 16.23 -4.97 5.49
N MET A 97 15.60 -4.07 4.73
CA MET A 97 15.27 -4.34 3.33
C MET A 97 16.49 -4.28 2.39
N ALA A 98 17.66 -3.85 2.87
CA ALA A 98 18.96 -3.98 2.19
C ALA A 98 18.94 -3.48 0.71
N GLY A 99 18.43 -2.28 0.49
CA GLY A 99 18.34 -1.64 -0.84
C GLY A 99 17.12 -2.02 -1.67
N LYS A 100 16.32 -2.99 -1.25
CA LYS A 100 15.00 -3.23 -1.84
C LYS A 100 14.08 -2.04 -1.56
N LYS A 101 13.18 -1.77 -2.51
CA LYS A 101 12.24 -0.63 -2.40
C LYS A 101 11.35 -0.73 -1.17
N VAL A 102 11.17 0.40 -0.50
CA VAL A 102 10.25 0.57 0.64
C VAL A 102 9.37 1.79 0.38
N ILE A 103 8.11 1.57 0.07
CA ILE A 103 7.12 2.64 -0.12
C ILE A 103 6.44 2.88 1.21
N ILE A 104 6.60 4.08 1.74
CA ILE A 104 6.00 4.48 3.02
C ILE A 104 4.85 5.44 2.73
N ARG A 105 3.66 5.04 3.15
CA ARG A 105 2.47 5.88 3.07
C ARG A 105 2.49 6.89 4.21
N THR A 106 2.31 8.16 3.88
CA THR A 106 2.13 9.22 4.87
C THR A 106 0.84 9.01 5.65
N LEU A 107 0.65 9.80 6.71
CA LEU A 107 -0.48 9.71 7.64
C LEU A 107 -1.82 9.44 6.95
N ASP A 108 -2.48 8.35 7.34
CA ASP A 108 -3.85 8.00 6.94
C ASP A 108 -4.73 7.75 8.16
N ILE A 109 -5.03 8.82 8.88
CA ILE A 109 -5.87 8.84 10.09
C ILE A 109 -7.04 9.78 9.86
N GLY A 110 -8.18 9.43 10.42
CA GLY A 110 -9.40 10.23 10.44
C GLY A 110 -10.18 10.01 11.74
N ALA A 111 -11.35 10.63 11.86
CA ALA A 111 -12.20 10.57 13.05
C ALA A 111 -12.75 9.16 13.38
N ASP A 112 -12.62 8.19 12.46
CA ASP A 112 -12.92 6.78 12.69
C ASP A 112 -11.90 6.10 13.63
N LYS A 113 -10.70 6.67 13.77
CA LYS A 113 -9.66 6.23 14.70
C LYS A 113 -9.78 6.99 16.02
N LYS A 114 -9.95 6.26 17.10
CA LYS A 114 -10.02 6.85 18.46
C LYS A 114 -8.61 7.16 18.95
N ILE A 115 -8.09 8.32 18.58
CA ILE A 115 -6.78 8.81 19.01
C ILE A 115 -6.98 10.18 19.67
N ASP A 116 -7.03 10.17 21.00
CA ASP A 116 -7.42 11.35 21.78
C ASP A 116 -6.50 12.55 21.56
N TYR A 117 -5.19 12.33 21.42
CA TYR A 117 -4.23 13.43 21.25
C TYR A 117 -4.30 14.13 19.89
N PHE A 118 -4.99 13.56 18.90
CA PHE A 118 -5.27 14.25 17.65
C PHE A 118 -6.29 15.37 17.80
N GLY A 119 -7.19 15.26 18.80
CA GLY A 119 -8.23 16.25 19.05
C GLY A 119 -9.20 16.38 17.87
N LEU A 120 -9.47 15.28 17.15
CA LEU A 120 -10.42 15.30 16.04
C LEU A 120 -11.85 15.31 16.56
N ASP A 121 -12.66 16.19 15.98
CA ASP A 121 -14.09 16.20 16.24
C ASP A 121 -14.76 14.92 15.74
N ARG A 122 -15.90 14.58 16.38
CA ARG A 122 -16.73 13.48 15.88
C ARG A 122 -17.37 13.88 14.55
N GLU A 123 -17.26 13.02 13.58
CA GLU A 123 -17.90 13.19 12.26
C GLU A 123 -18.96 12.12 12.02
N ASP A 124 -20.04 12.46 11.33
CA ASP A 124 -21.07 11.50 10.96
C ASP A 124 -20.61 10.56 9.84
N ASN A 125 -19.71 11.03 8.98
CA ASN A 125 -19.14 10.28 7.86
C ASN A 125 -17.61 10.39 7.82
N PRO A 126 -16.88 9.76 8.75
CA PRO A 126 -15.42 9.93 8.85
C PRO A 126 -14.64 9.57 7.58
N ALA A 127 -15.14 8.59 6.81
CA ALA A 127 -14.51 8.20 5.56
C ALA A 127 -14.55 9.31 4.49
N LEU A 128 -15.52 10.22 4.57
CA LEU A 128 -15.67 11.38 3.69
C LEU A 128 -15.14 12.67 4.32
N GLY A 129 -14.64 12.61 5.52
CA GLY A 129 -14.36 13.75 6.39
C GLY A 129 -12.91 14.23 6.39
N TYR A 130 -12.52 14.79 7.52
CA TYR A 130 -11.20 15.34 7.79
C TYR A 130 -10.21 14.24 8.13
N ARG A 131 -9.51 13.74 7.11
CA ARG A 131 -8.58 12.62 7.22
C ARG A 131 -7.38 12.76 6.29
N ALA A 132 -6.32 12.01 6.58
CA ALA A 132 -5.15 11.81 5.74
C ALA A 132 -4.53 13.13 5.25
N VAL A 133 -4.36 13.31 3.95
CA VAL A 133 -3.76 14.51 3.35
C VAL A 133 -4.50 15.80 3.77
N ARG A 134 -5.79 15.74 4.04
CA ARG A 134 -6.57 16.91 4.51
C ARG A 134 -6.09 17.38 5.88
N ILE A 135 -5.78 16.46 6.79
CA ILE A 135 -5.13 16.78 8.07
C ILE A 135 -3.72 17.32 7.80
N CYS A 136 -2.95 16.65 6.98
CA CYS A 136 -1.56 17.01 6.68
C CYS A 136 -1.43 18.45 6.13
N LEU A 137 -2.34 18.86 5.25
CA LEU A 137 -2.32 20.20 4.65
C LEU A 137 -2.81 21.29 5.61
N ASN A 138 -3.74 20.98 6.51
CA ASN A 138 -4.23 21.92 7.51
C ASN A 138 -3.38 21.99 8.79
N ARG A 139 -2.58 20.95 9.04
CA ARG A 139 -1.68 20.85 10.19
C ARG A 139 -0.27 20.50 9.70
N PRO A 140 0.37 21.43 8.98
CA PRO A 140 1.66 21.17 8.32
C PRO A 140 2.77 20.82 9.30
N GLU A 141 2.69 21.21 10.58
CA GLU A 141 3.64 20.84 11.62
C GLU A 141 3.72 19.31 11.83
N ILE A 142 2.59 18.61 11.80
CA ILE A 142 2.54 17.14 11.91
C ILE A 142 3.15 16.52 10.65
N PHE A 143 2.78 17.05 9.48
CA PHE A 143 3.23 16.53 8.21
C PHE A 143 4.73 16.75 7.96
N LYS A 144 5.24 17.93 8.29
CA LYS A 144 6.68 18.23 8.20
C LYS A 144 7.49 17.30 9.09
N THR A 145 7.05 17.02 10.31
CA THR A 145 7.71 16.07 11.21
C THR A 145 7.84 14.69 10.54
N GLN A 146 6.80 14.19 9.90
CA GLN A 146 6.84 12.92 9.19
C GLN A 146 7.76 12.97 7.97
N LEU A 147 7.66 14.01 7.14
CA LEU A 147 8.48 14.17 5.94
C LEU A 147 9.97 14.30 6.27
N ARG A 148 10.33 15.03 7.36
CA ARG A 148 11.70 15.11 7.85
C ARG A 148 12.26 13.74 8.20
N ALA A 149 11.50 12.96 8.95
CA ALA A 149 11.88 11.59 9.31
C ALA A 149 12.06 10.68 8.10
N LEU A 150 11.16 10.76 7.12
CA LEU A 150 11.23 9.98 5.87
C LEU A 150 12.46 10.35 5.03
N LEU A 151 12.71 11.65 4.83
CA LEU A 151 13.86 12.12 4.06
C LEU A 151 15.19 11.77 4.75
N ARG A 152 15.30 11.92 6.05
CA ARG A 152 16.48 11.46 6.80
C ARG A 152 16.70 9.95 6.65
N ALA A 153 15.64 9.16 6.71
CA ALA A 153 15.70 7.71 6.58
C ALA A 153 16.12 7.26 5.16
N SER A 154 15.93 8.09 4.13
CA SER A 154 16.34 7.79 2.76
C SER A 154 17.84 7.54 2.59
N MET A 155 18.65 8.01 3.53
CA MET A 155 20.11 7.74 3.56
C MET A 155 20.43 6.26 3.80
N PHE A 156 19.51 5.50 4.39
CA PHE A 156 19.72 4.13 4.86
C PHE A 156 19.13 3.05 3.96
N GLY A 157 18.43 3.43 2.88
CA GLY A 157 17.87 2.48 1.91
C GLY A 157 17.11 3.16 0.79
N ASN A 158 16.36 2.36 0.04
CA ASN A 158 15.57 2.82 -1.11
C ASN A 158 14.13 3.13 -0.67
N ILE A 159 13.92 4.33 -0.12
CA ILE A 159 12.63 4.81 0.35
C ILE A 159 11.91 5.57 -0.77
N SER A 160 10.61 5.32 -0.91
CA SER A 160 9.68 6.12 -1.69
C SER A 160 8.56 6.62 -0.77
N ILE A 161 8.03 7.81 -1.05
CA ILE A 161 6.96 8.43 -0.28
C ILE A 161 5.65 8.36 -1.08
N MET A 162 4.57 7.92 -0.44
CA MET A 162 3.25 7.83 -1.03
C MET A 162 2.22 8.57 -0.20
N VAL A 163 1.46 9.47 -0.82
CA VAL A 163 0.41 10.26 -0.15
C VAL A 163 -0.97 9.69 -0.45
N PRO A 164 -1.74 9.33 0.60
CA PRO A 164 -3.09 8.77 0.44
C PRO A 164 -4.16 9.86 0.25
N MET A 165 -5.36 9.43 -0.16
CA MET A 165 -6.58 10.24 -0.20
C MET A 165 -6.53 11.49 -1.09
N ILE A 166 -5.72 11.45 -2.13
CA ILE A 166 -5.64 12.51 -3.14
C ILE A 166 -6.95 12.54 -3.96
N ALA A 167 -7.46 13.75 -4.17
CA ALA A 167 -8.64 14.01 -4.99
C ALA A 167 -8.43 15.15 -6.00
N SER A 168 -7.32 15.89 -5.92
CA SER A 168 -7.04 17.06 -6.76
C SER A 168 -5.55 17.29 -6.99
N VAL A 169 -5.18 17.84 -8.14
CA VAL A 169 -3.78 18.16 -8.48
C VAL A 169 -3.20 19.22 -7.53
N TRP A 170 -4.01 20.18 -7.06
CA TRP A 170 -3.52 21.21 -6.14
C TRP A 170 -3.02 20.63 -4.81
N GLU A 171 -3.63 19.54 -4.33
CA GLU A 171 -3.19 18.84 -3.12
C GLU A 171 -1.76 18.30 -3.32
N VAL A 172 -1.50 17.67 -4.46
CA VAL A 172 -0.18 17.14 -4.80
C VAL A 172 0.86 18.26 -4.89
N LYS A 173 0.52 19.37 -5.56
CA LYS A 173 1.39 20.55 -5.64
C LYS A 173 1.70 21.12 -4.26
N LYS A 174 0.71 21.21 -3.40
CA LYS A 174 0.90 21.71 -2.03
C LYS A 174 1.76 20.77 -1.17
N VAL A 175 1.61 19.46 -1.32
CA VAL A 175 2.49 18.48 -0.67
C VAL A 175 3.93 18.67 -1.14
N LYS A 176 4.15 18.83 -2.45
CA LYS A 176 5.50 19.06 -3.02
C LYS A 176 6.13 20.36 -2.49
N GLU A 177 5.35 21.43 -2.36
CA GLU A 177 5.83 22.67 -1.74
C GLU A 177 6.33 22.44 -0.30
N ILE A 178 5.53 21.72 0.52
CA ILE A 178 5.91 21.39 1.90
C ILE A 178 7.16 20.49 1.92
N MET A 179 7.30 19.55 0.99
CA MET A 179 8.50 18.73 0.86
C MET A 179 9.74 19.57 0.56
N GLU A 180 9.65 20.55 -0.33
CA GLU A 180 10.77 21.44 -0.64
C GLU A 180 11.14 22.36 0.54
N GLU A 181 10.14 22.82 1.31
CA GLU A 181 10.41 23.52 2.57
C GLU A 181 11.19 22.62 3.55
N VAL A 182 10.77 21.37 3.72
CA VAL A 182 11.44 20.39 4.58
C VAL A 182 12.87 20.10 4.10
N LYS A 183 13.10 19.93 2.81
CA LYS A 183 14.45 19.75 2.23
C LYS A 183 15.34 20.94 2.52
N THR A 184 14.80 22.16 2.44
CA THR A 184 15.52 23.39 2.76
C THR A 184 15.88 23.43 4.25
N GLU A 185 14.96 23.08 5.14
CA GLU A 185 15.20 23.00 6.59
C GLU A 185 16.32 21.99 6.90
N LEU A 186 16.23 20.76 6.39
CA LEU A 186 17.25 19.73 6.59
C LEU A 186 18.62 20.16 6.09
N SER A 187 18.69 20.79 4.91
CA SER A 187 19.93 21.29 4.33
C SER A 187 20.55 22.39 5.21
N THR A 188 19.74 23.30 5.72
CA THR A 188 20.19 24.39 6.62
C THR A 188 20.73 23.85 7.94
N GLU A 189 20.14 22.76 8.46
CA GLU A 189 20.57 22.08 9.67
C GLU A 189 21.77 21.13 9.44
N GLY A 190 22.19 20.93 8.20
CA GLY A 190 23.26 19.99 7.85
C GLY A 190 22.87 18.51 7.97
N LEU A 191 21.57 18.21 7.95
CA LEU A 191 21.04 16.84 8.00
C LEU A 191 20.94 16.26 6.59
N PRO A 192 21.62 15.14 6.31
CA PRO A 192 21.64 14.59 4.97
C PRO A 192 20.34 13.87 4.61
N TYR A 193 19.98 13.94 3.33
CA TYR A 193 18.88 13.16 2.72
C TYR A 193 19.23 12.85 1.25
N LYS A 194 18.50 11.90 0.67
CA LYS A 194 18.52 11.62 -0.78
C LYS A 194 17.19 12.04 -1.39
N GLU A 195 17.22 12.31 -2.68
CA GLU A 195 15.99 12.40 -3.46
C GLU A 195 15.28 11.04 -3.44
N VAL A 196 13.97 11.08 -3.30
CA VAL A 196 13.10 9.91 -3.20
C VAL A 196 12.03 9.94 -4.28
N GLU A 197 11.62 8.77 -4.77
CA GLU A 197 10.40 8.70 -5.57
C GLU A 197 9.20 9.18 -4.75
N PHE A 198 8.38 9.98 -5.38
CA PHE A 198 7.16 10.53 -4.81
C PHE A 198 5.96 10.05 -5.60
N GLY A 199 5.03 9.36 -4.96
CA GLY A 199 3.82 8.87 -5.57
C GLY A 199 2.57 9.18 -4.75
N VAL A 200 1.43 8.86 -5.32
CA VAL A 200 0.14 9.02 -4.69
C VAL A 200 -0.68 7.74 -4.72
N MET A 201 -1.52 7.57 -3.72
CA MET A 201 -2.52 6.52 -3.73
C MET A 201 -3.74 6.99 -4.51
N ILE A 202 -4.09 6.24 -5.55
CA ILE A 202 -5.32 6.45 -6.31
C ILE A 202 -6.40 5.60 -5.68
N GLU A 203 -7.26 6.23 -4.91
CA GLU A 203 -8.29 5.55 -4.13
C GLU A 203 -9.62 6.33 -4.02
N THR A 204 -9.69 7.48 -4.69
CA THR A 204 -10.93 8.24 -4.87
C THR A 204 -11.35 8.23 -6.34
N PRO A 205 -12.64 8.15 -6.67
CA PRO A 205 -13.10 8.28 -8.05
C PRO A 205 -12.66 9.58 -8.71
N ALA A 206 -12.55 10.67 -7.96
CA ALA A 206 -12.03 11.94 -8.46
C ALA A 206 -10.59 11.80 -8.97
N ALA A 207 -9.71 11.16 -8.20
CA ALA A 207 -8.32 10.92 -8.62
C ALA A 207 -8.23 10.05 -9.88
N VAL A 208 -9.10 9.05 -10.03
CA VAL A 208 -9.17 8.24 -11.25
C VAL A 208 -9.49 9.10 -12.46
N MET A 209 -10.47 10.00 -12.34
CA MET A 209 -10.94 10.84 -13.45
C MET A 209 -9.93 11.89 -13.91
N ILE A 210 -8.95 12.23 -13.07
CA ILE A 210 -7.87 13.19 -13.37
C ILE A 210 -6.48 12.53 -13.31
N ALA A 211 -6.43 11.21 -13.49
CA ALA A 211 -5.20 10.46 -13.34
C ALA A 211 -4.11 10.89 -14.35
N ASP A 212 -4.49 11.31 -15.56
CA ASP A 212 -3.60 11.88 -16.56
C ASP A 212 -2.92 13.18 -16.09
N ASP A 213 -3.63 14.05 -15.39
CA ASP A 213 -3.04 15.26 -14.81
C ASP A 213 -2.21 14.97 -13.56
N LEU A 214 -2.64 14.02 -12.74
CA LEU A 214 -1.88 13.58 -11.57
C LEU A 214 -0.57 12.89 -11.96
N ALA A 215 -0.56 12.10 -13.04
CA ALA A 215 0.62 11.38 -13.51
C ALA A 215 1.78 12.32 -13.91
N LYS A 216 1.49 13.53 -14.34
CA LYS A 216 2.50 14.57 -14.66
C LYS A 216 3.22 15.12 -13.43
N GLU A 217 2.66 14.89 -12.24
CA GLU A 217 3.15 15.49 -11.00
C GLU A 217 3.90 14.49 -10.09
N VAL A 218 3.86 13.19 -10.41
CA VAL A 218 4.36 12.13 -9.53
C VAL A 218 5.18 11.08 -10.29
N ASP A 219 5.90 10.24 -9.56
CA ASP A 219 6.74 9.18 -10.15
C ASP A 219 6.02 7.84 -10.23
N PHE A 220 4.93 7.66 -9.50
CA PHE A 220 4.14 6.42 -9.54
C PHE A 220 2.73 6.58 -8.96
N PHE A 221 1.87 5.63 -9.33
CA PHE A 221 0.58 5.41 -8.71
C PHE A 221 0.53 4.09 -7.95
N SER A 222 -0.11 4.09 -6.79
CA SER A 222 -0.51 2.87 -6.10
C SER A 222 -2.02 2.89 -5.89
N ILE A 223 -2.72 1.90 -6.42
CA ILE A 223 -4.18 1.87 -6.38
C ILE A 223 -4.65 1.27 -5.07
N GLY A 224 -5.33 2.07 -4.26
CA GLY A 224 -5.97 1.66 -3.01
C GLY A 224 -7.36 1.10 -3.26
N THR A 225 -7.44 -0.16 -3.66
CA THR A 225 -8.69 -0.77 -4.16
C THR A 225 -9.80 -0.84 -3.13
N ASN A 226 -9.48 -0.91 -1.84
CA ASN A 226 -10.49 -0.97 -0.78
C ASN A 226 -11.30 0.33 -0.69
N ASP A 227 -10.62 1.46 -0.57
CA ASP A 227 -11.26 2.77 -0.51
C ASP A 227 -11.85 3.16 -1.88
N LEU A 228 -11.17 2.83 -2.98
CA LEU A 228 -11.72 3.05 -4.32
C LEU A 228 -13.06 2.32 -4.52
N THR A 229 -13.17 1.07 -4.09
CA THR A 229 -14.43 0.32 -4.15
C THR A 229 -15.50 0.97 -3.27
N GLN A 230 -15.15 1.32 -2.02
CA GLN A 230 -16.05 1.97 -1.08
C GLN A 230 -16.65 3.25 -1.65
N TYR A 231 -15.81 4.14 -2.18
CA TYR A 231 -16.26 5.43 -2.72
C TYR A 231 -16.99 5.29 -4.07
N THR A 232 -16.56 4.35 -4.91
CA THR A 232 -17.22 4.12 -6.21
C THR A 232 -18.62 3.57 -6.05
N LEU A 233 -18.80 2.62 -5.12
CA LEU A 233 -20.10 2.00 -4.87
C LEU A 233 -20.94 2.76 -3.82
N ALA A 234 -20.38 3.82 -3.21
CA ALA A 234 -21.01 4.56 -2.12
C ALA A 234 -21.45 3.67 -0.95
N ILE A 235 -20.59 2.73 -0.56
CA ILE A 235 -20.85 1.71 0.47
C ILE A 235 -19.79 1.80 1.56
N ASP A 236 -20.21 1.93 2.81
CA ASP A 236 -19.33 1.77 3.95
C ASP A 236 -18.94 0.29 4.11
N ARG A 237 -17.68 -0.05 3.79
CA ARG A 237 -17.15 -1.42 3.87
C ARG A 237 -17.06 -1.98 5.30
N GLN A 238 -17.19 -1.14 6.32
CA GLN A 238 -17.22 -1.56 7.73
C GLN A 238 -18.62 -1.92 8.20
N ASN A 239 -19.66 -1.65 7.41
CA ASN A 239 -21.04 -1.96 7.74
C ASN A 239 -21.43 -3.35 7.23
N ALA A 240 -21.39 -4.35 8.11
CA ALA A 240 -21.73 -5.74 7.78
C ALA A 240 -23.14 -5.93 7.15
N LYS A 241 -24.05 -4.97 7.33
CA LYS A 241 -25.38 -5.04 6.69
C LYS A 241 -25.31 -4.81 5.17
N LEU A 242 -24.20 -4.26 4.70
CA LEU A 242 -23.98 -3.92 3.30
C LEU A 242 -23.10 -4.94 2.55
N ASP A 243 -22.63 -6.00 3.20
CA ASP A 243 -21.71 -6.99 2.62
C ASP A 243 -22.17 -7.52 1.27
N ARG A 244 -23.45 -7.80 1.11
CA ARG A 244 -24.01 -8.30 -0.17
C ARG A 244 -24.00 -7.27 -1.30
N PHE A 245 -23.85 -5.99 -0.98
CA PHE A 245 -23.78 -4.90 -1.96
C PHE A 245 -22.35 -4.49 -2.27
N TYR A 246 -21.41 -4.85 -1.39
CA TYR A 246 -19.99 -4.56 -1.57
C TYR A 246 -19.37 -5.63 -2.46
N ASP A 247 -19.18 -5.27 -3.74
CA ASP A 247 -18.56 -6.12 -4.74
C ASP A 247 -17.23 -5.50 -5.18
N SER A 248 -16.12 -6.05 -4.68
CA SER A 248 -14.77 -5.61 -5.05
C SER A 248 -14.41 -5.96 -6.51
N HIS A 249 -15.12 -6.92 -7.13
CA HIS A 249 -14.98 -7.27 -8.55
C HIS A 249 -15.92 -6.47 -9.46
N HIS A 250 -16.57 -5.46 -8.93
CA HIS A 250 -17.54 -4.66 -9.69
C HIS A 250 -16.91 -4.09 -10.96
N PRO A 251 -17.60 -4.20 -12.12
CA PRO A 251 -17.05 -3.76 -13.42
C PRO A 251 -16.58 -2.30 -13.43
N ALA A 252 -17.25 -1.42 -12.68
CA ALA A 252 -16.82 -0.02 -12.55
C ALA A 252 -15.44 0.10 -11.89
N VAL A 253 -15.17 -0.68 -10.85
CA VAL A 253 -13.88 -0.67 -10.15
C VAL A 253 -12.77 -1.20 -11.07
N LEU A 254 -13.01 -2.31 -11.76
CA LEU A 254 -12.04 -2.89 -12.70
C LEU A 254 -11.75 -1.93 -13.87
N LYS A 255 -12.77 -1.23 -14.36
CA LYS A 255 -12.61 -0.20 -15.41
C LYS A 255 -11.78 0.98 -14.90
N MET A 256 -12.00 1.42 -13.67
CA MET A 256 -11.21 2.50 -13.05
C MET A 256 -9.75 2.10 -12.86
N ILE A 257 -9.48 0.85 -12.47
CA ILE A 257 -8.10 0.34 -12.37
C ILE A 257 -7.40 0.42 -13.74
N GLN A 258 -8.06 -0.01 -14.82
CA GLN A 258 -7.52 0.09 -16.17
C GLN A 258 -7.22 1.55 -16.55
N MET A 259 -8.15 2.47 -16.29
CA MET A 259 -7.95 3.90 -16.58
C MET A 259 -6.71 4.46 -15.87
N VAL A 260 -6.49 4.08 -14.62
CA VAL A 260 -5.32 4.53 -13.85
C VAL A 260 -4.01 3.98 -14.43
N ILE A 261 -3.99 2.70 -14.80
CA ILE A 261 -2.81 2.07 -15.43
C ILE A 261 -2.50 2.77 -16.76
N ASP A 262 -3.50 2.98 -17.60
CA ASP A 262 -3.33 3.62 -18.91
C ASP A 262 -2.78 5.05 -18.75
N SER A 263 -3.37 5.86 -17.87
CA SER A 263 -2.91 7.23 -17.58
C SER A 263 -1.47 7.27 -17.05
N ALA A 264 -1.11 6.32 -16.19
CA ALA A 264 0.27 6.21 -15.70
C ALA A 264 1.26 5.93 -16.84
N HIS A 265 0.95 4.97 -17.68
CA HIS A 265 1.81 4.56 -18.79
C HIS A 265 1.93 5.61 -19.89
N GLU A 266 0.85 6.38 -20.16
CA GLU A 266 0.90 7.51 -21.10
C GLU A 266 1.90 8.59 -20.67
N GLU A 267 2.06 8.82 -19.38
CA GLU A 267 3.03 9.76 -18.82
C GLU A 267 4.38 9.09 -18.43
N GLY A 268 4.54 7.79 -18.69
CA GLY A 268 5.80 7.07 -18.47
C GLY A 268 6.08 6.73 -17.01
N ILE A 269 5.09 6.78 -16.12
CA ILE A 269 5.21 6.35 -14.72
C ILE A 269 4.63 4.94 -14.54
N TRP A 270 5.03 4.26 -13.47
CA TRP A 270 4.53 2.93 -13.16
C TRP A 270 3.27 2.96 -12.27
N ALA A 271 2.44 1.93 -12.37
CA ALA A 271 1.24 1.75 -11.57
C ALA A 271 1.22 0.40 -10.86
N GLY A 272 0.89 0.42 -9.57
CA GLY A 272 0.74 -0.75 -8.72
C GLY A 272 -0.62 -0.81 -8.03
N ILE A 273 -0.89 -1.96 -7.38
CA ILE A 273 -2.06 -2.18 -6.53
C ILE A 273 -1.58 -2.57 -5.13
N CYS A 274 -2.00 -1.84 -4.11
CA CYS A 274 -1.70 -2.15 -2.71
C CYS A 274 -2.93 -2.54 -1.88
N GLY A 275 -4.14 -2.45 -2.44
CA GLY A 275 -5.36 -2.91 -1.81
C GLY A 275 -5.53 -4.44 -1.85
N GLU A 276 -6.57 -4.94 -1.19
CA GLU A 276 -6.81 -6.38 -1.04
C GLU A 276 -6.99 -7.11 -2.39
N LEU A 277 -7.47 -6.44 -3.42
CA LEU A 277 -7.58 -7.02 -4.76
C LEU A 277 -6.24 -7.48 -5.34
N GLY A 278 -5.13 -6.87 -4.95
CA GLY A 278 -3.80 -7.30 -5.37
C GLY A 278 -3.46 -8.75 -4.97
N ALA A 279 -4.07 -9.24 -3.90
CA ALA A 279 -3.92 -10.62 -3.42
C ALA A 279 -4.96 -11.59 -3.97
N ASP A 280 -5.94 -11.11 -4.75
CA ASP A 280 -6.98 -11.95 -5.33
C ASP A 280 -6.44 -12.77 -6.51
N LEU A 281 -6.24 -14.05 -6.25
CA LEU A 281 -5.69 -14.98 -7.24
C LEU A 281 -6.60 -15.17 -8.48
N THR A 282 -7.87 -14.83 -8.40
CA THR A 282 -8.80 -14.90 -9.51
C THR A 282 -8.66 -13.71 -10.47
N LEU A 283 -8.15 -12.59 -9.98
CA LEU A 283 -7.91 -11.36 -10.75
C LEU A 283 -6.45 -11.17 -11.20
N THR A 284 -5.51 -11.97 -10.70
CA THR A 284 -4.08 -11.81 -11.03
C THR A 284 -3.83 -11.74 -12.54
N GLU A 285 -4.38 -12.68 -13.32
CA GLU A 285 -4.22 -12.68 -14.79
C GLU A 285 -4.87 -11.45 -15.44
N THR A 286 -5.99 -10.99 -14.90
CA THR A 286 -6.65 -9.78 -15.37
C THR A 286 -5.76 -8.57 -15.18
N PHE A 287 -5.15 -8.40 -14.00
CA PHE A 287 -4.24 -7.29 -13.73
C PHE A 287 -2.97 -7.34 -14.59
N VAL A 288 -2.43 -8.54 -14.83
CA VAL A 288 -1.30 -8.73 -15.76
C VAL A 288 -1.68 -8.26 -17.17
N LYS A 289 -2.86 -8.65 -17.68
CA LYS A 289 -3.37 -8.22 -18.98
C LYS A 289 -3.68 -6.73 -19.05
N MET A 290 -4.12 -6.12 -17.97
CA MET A 290 -4.30 -4.66 -17.86
C MET A 290 -2.98 -3.90 -17.94
N GLY A 291 -1.85 -4.56 -17.75
CA GLY A 291 -0.54 -3.93 -17.82
C GLY A 291 0.05 -3.54 -16.47
N ILE A 292 -0.49 -4.03 -15.35
CA ILE A 292 0.03 -3.68 -14.01
C ILE A 292 1.53 -3.91 -13.89
N ASP A 293 2.24 -3.02 -13.20
CA ASP A 293 3.69 -3.09 -12.98
C ASP A 293 4.05 -3.68 -11.63
N GLU A 294 3.18 -3.49 -10.62
CA GLU A 294 3.44 -3.89 -9.24
C GLU A 294 2.17 -4.41 -8.58
N LEU A 295 2.31 -5.46 -7.76
CA LEU A 295 1.29 -5.93 -6.82
C LEU A 295 1.91 -5.98 -5.43
N SER A 296 1.27 -5.30 -4.47
CA SER A 296 1.65 -5.30 -3.07
C SER A 296 0.60 -6.01 -2.23
N VAL A 297 1.02 -7.07 -1.54
CA VAL A 297 0.11 -8.00 -0.87
C VAL A 297 0.58 -8.30 0.55
N SER A 298 -0.27 -8.91 1.38
CA SER A 298 0.21 -9.41 2.67
C SER A 298 1.38 -10.39 2.47
N PRO A 299 2.36 -10.45 3.37
CA PRO A 299 3.55 -11.31 3.20
C PRO A 299 3.21 -12.76 2.87
N ALA A 300 2.17 -13.32 3.48
CA ALA A 300 1.72 -14.70 3.23
C ALA A 300 1.20 -14.93 1.79
N MET A 301 0.77 -13.88 1.09
CA MET A 301 0.25 -13.96 -0.27
C MET A 301 1.32 -13.75 -1.35
N VAL A 302 2.54 -13.39 -0.99
CA VAL A 302 3.63 -13.14 -1.96
C VAL A 302 3.87 -14.38 -2.83
N LEU A 303 4.13 -15.54 -2.24
CA LEU A 303 4.40 -16.77 -3.01
C LEU A 303 3.20 -17.29 -3.78
N PRO A 304 1.95 -17.31 -3.23
CA PRO A 304 0.76 -17.64 -4.00
C PRO A 304 0.54 -16.75 -5.24
N VAL A 305 0.70 -15.44 -5.11
CA VAL A 305 0.56 -14.49 -6.23
C VAL A 305 1.69 -14.68 -7.24
N ARG A 306 2.94 -14.87 -6.78
CA ARG A 306 4.07 -15.22 -7.67
C ARG A 306 3.77 -16.44 -8.52
N ASN A 307 3.25 -17.49 -7.89
CA ASN A 307 2.85 -18.70 -8.62
C ASN A 307 1.82 -18.42 -9.72
N LYS A 308 0.85 -17.55 -9.44
CA LYS A 308 -0.15 -17.15 -10.44
C LYS A 308 0.48 -16.37 -11.59
N ILE A 309 1.34 -15.38 -11.30
CA ILE A 309 1.99 -14.54 -12.32
C ILE A 309 2.88 -15.38 -13.24
N ILE A 310 3.70 -16.28 -12.70
CA ILE A 310 4.60 -17.13 -13.49
C ILE A 310 3.82 -18.06 -14.43
N ASN A 311 2.58 -18.39 -14.08
CA ASN A 311 1.71 -19.25 -14.89
C ASN A 311 0.71 -18.45 -15.77
N ALA A 312 0.73 -17.14 -15.71
CA ALA A 312 -0.10 -16.25 -16.53
C ALA A 312 0.43 -16.10 -17.97
#